data_b48e316355904442586c47c9c3b213bb
#
_entry.id   b48e316355904442586c47c9c3b213bb
#
_cell.length_a   1.000
_cell.length_b   1.000
_cell.length_c   1.000
_cell.angle_alpha   90.00
_cell.angle_beta   90.00
_cell.angle_gamma   90.00
#
_symmetry.space_group_name_H-M   'P 1'
#
loop_
_entity.id
_entity.type
_entity.pdbx_description
1 polymer ?
#
loop_
_entity_poly.entity_id
_entity_poly.type
_entity_poly.pdbx_seq_one_letter_code
_entity_poly.pdbx_strand_id
1 'polypeptide(L)'
;MPDFDIDFCEEKRDLVFEYLNKKYKDSVAHIITFGKLKARMVLRDVGRVLGLSYGHVDRICKMVPFDPSRPLSLQESIDREPRFKEEVKNNFKVKKLLELSLKLEGLNRNMATHAAGVVIAGDKLAEQFPLYIDHSSNLNLPSTQYDMYSSENAGLVKFDLLGLKTLTVIDNTIKRLKFKKIDLDITKIDHNDKKVYSLLSTGETTGLFQFESAGMIEAIKQMKPNKFDDIIALVALYR
;
A
#
# COMPACT_ATOMS: atom_id res chain seq x y z
N MET A 1 7.63 14.74 -10.82
CA MET A 1 6.44 15.58 -10.53
C MET A 1 6.24 15.66 -9.03
N PRO A 2 5.54 16.68 -8.48
CA PRO A 2 5.20 16.67 -7.06
C PRO A 2 4.29 15.48 -6.74
N ASP A 3 4.56 14.83 -5.61
CA ASP A 3 3.77 13.72 -5.09
C ASP A 3 2.93 14.26 -3.92
N PHE A 4 1.61 14.12 -4.01
CA PHE A 4 0.68 14.64 -3.03
C PHE A 4 0.04 13.48 -2.27
N ASP A 5 0.56 13.20 -1.08
CA ASP A 5 -0.02 12.24 -0.15
C ASP A 5 -0.92 12.98 0.85
N ILE A 6 -2.20 12.65 0.87
CA ILE A 6 -3.18 13.29 1.75
C ILE A 6 -3.92 12.21 2.54
N ASP A 7 -3.78 12.27 3.85
CA ASP A 7 -4.44 11.33 4.76
C ASP A 7 -5.86 11.78 5.09
N PHE A 8 -6.81 10.85 4.92
CA PHE A 8 -8.22 11.03 5.28
C PHE A 8 -8.67 9.96 6.28
N CYS A 9 -9.72 10.27 7.03
CA CYS A 9 -10.44 9.25 7.78
C CYS A 9 -10.92 8.14 6.83
N GLU A 10 -10.54 6.88 7.13
CA GLU A 10 -10.82 5.73 6.24
C GLU A 10 -12.31 5.62 5.90
N GLU A 11 -13.20 5.77 6.89
CA GLU A 11 -14.65 5.67 6.72
C GLU A 11 -15.28 6.83 5.92
N LYS A 12 -14.57 7.98 5.80
CA LYS A 12 -15.07 9.18 5.12
C LYS A 12 -14.36 9.46 3.81
N ARG A 13 -13.36 8.67 3.44
CA ARG A 13 -12.56 8.88 2.23
C ARG A 13 -13.43 8.86 0.96
N ASP A 14 -14.41 7.98 0.89
CA ASP A 14 -15.27 7.87 -0.28
C ASP A 14 -16.08 9.15 -0.55
N LEU A 15 -16.42 9.92 0.49
CA LEU A 15 -17.04 11.24 0.35
C LEU A 15 -16.12 12.24 -0.36
N VAL A 16 -14.80 12.08 -0.23
CA VAL A 16 -13.83 12.91 -0.94
C VAL A 16 -13.84 12.58 -2.42
N PHE A 17 -13.90 11.31 -2.80
CA PHE A 17 -14.04 10.91 -4.20
C PHE A 17 -15.34 11.42 -4.82
N GLU A 18 -16.45 11.33 -4.10
CA GLU A 18 -17.73 11.93 -4.54
C GLU A 18 -17.64 13.44 -4.75
N TYR A 19 -16.98 14.13 -3.81
CA TYR A 19 -16.74 15.58 -3.93
C TYR A 19 -15.89 15.91 -5.16
N LEU A 20 -14.80 15.17 -5.40
CA LEU A 20 -13.93 15.39 -6.55
C LEU A 20 -14.68 15.14 -7.86
N ASN A 21 -15.46 14.05 -7.93
CA ASN A 21 -16.29 13.75 -9.09
C ASN A 21 -17.29 14.88 -9.37
N LYS A 22 -17.97 15.38 -8.33
CA LYS A 22 -18.92 16.49 -8.48
C LYS A 22 -18.26 17.79 -8.92
N LYS A 23 -17.06 18.08 -8.38
CA LYS A 23 -16.34 19.34 -8.63
C LYS A 23 -15.64 19.35 -9.98
N TYR A 24 -14.95 18.28 -10.34
CA TYR A 24 -14.08 18.20 -11.53
C TYR A 24 -14.70 17.37 -12.67
N LYS A 25 -15.79 16.65 -12.41
CA LYS A 25 -16.54 15.86 -13.41
C LYS A 25 -15.61 15.01 -14.29
N ASP A 26 -15.58 15.31 -15.60
CA ASP A 26 -14.84 14.57 -16.61
C ASP A 26 -13.31 14.76 -16.53
N SER A 27 -12.82 15.59 -15.59
CA SER A 27 -11.39 15.90 -15.43
C SER A 27 -10.74 15.14 -14.27
N VAL A 28 -11.42 14.19 -13.63
CA VAL A 28 -10.88 13.36 -12.55
C VAL A 28 -11.05 11.88 -12.86
N ALA A 29 -10.03 11.09 -12.57
CA ALA A 29 -10.07 9.64 -12.72
C ALA A 29 -9.20 8.95 -11.65
N HIS A 30 -9.53 7.70 -11.32
CA HIS A 30 -8.62 6.82 -10.59
C HIS A 30 -7.43 6.41 -11.47
N ILE A 31 -6.34 6.00 -10.84
CA ILE A 31 -5.23 5.35 -11.53
C ILE A 31 -5.49 3.83 -11.55
N ILE A 32 -5.24 3.19 -12.70
CA ILE A 32 -5.28 1.73 -12.78
C ILE A 32 -4.00 1.12 -12.22
N THR A 33 -4.10 -0.07 -11.66
CA THR A 33 -2.96 -0.89 -11.26
C THR A 33 -2.98 -2.22 -11.99
N PHE A 34 -1.83 -2.65 -12.50
CA PHE A 34 -1.67 -3.96 -13.12
C PHE A 34 -0.99 -4.91 -12.14
N GLY A 35 -1.73 -5.90 -11.69
CA GLY A 35 -1.18 -7.00 -10.90
C GLY A 35 -0.30 -7.89 -11.77
N LYS A 36 1.02 -7.91 -11.50
CA LYS A 36 1.98 -8.73 -12.23
C LYS A 36 2.18 -10.08 -11.57
N LEU A 37 2.40 -11.11 -12.38
CA LEU A 37 2.80 -12.44 -11.93
C LEU A 37 4.22 -12.37 -11.36
N LYS A 38 4.34 -12.30 -10.03
CA LYS A 38 5.63 -12.39 -9.33
C LYS A 38 5.98 -13.84 -9.03
N ALA A 39 7.24 -14.15 -8.75
CA ALA A 39 7.80 -15.49 -8.58
C ALA A 39 6.89 -16.47 -7.80
N ARG A 40 6.47 -16.13 -6.58
CA ARG A 40 5.59 -17.01 -5.78
C ARG A 40 4.18 -17.13 -6.35
N MET A 41 3.68 -16.10 -7.00
CA MET A 41 2.33 -16.10 -7.57
C MET A 41 2.28 -16.94 -8.83
N VAL A 42 3.23 -16.77 -9.73
CA VAL A 42 3.29 -17.56 -10.98
C VAL A 42 3.46 -19.04 -10.69
N LEU A 43 4.28 -19.43 -9.71
CA LEU A 43 4.41 -20.82 -9.27
C LEU A 43 3.09 -21.42 -8.78
N ARG A 44 2.30 -20.66 -8.01
CA ARG A 44 0.99 -21.12 -7.54
C ARG A 44 -0.02 -21.28 -8.66
N ASP A 45 -0.10 -20.30 -9.57
CA ASP A 45 -1.07 -20.34 -10.66
C ASP A 45 -0.73 -21.45 -11.66
N VAL A 46 0.52 -21.57 -12.09
CA VAL A 46 0.96 -22.62 -13.01
C VAL A 46 0.88 -24.01 -12.33
N GLY A 47 1.27 -24.11 -11.05
CA GLY A 47 1.18 -25.35 -10.29
C GLY A 47 -0.25 -25.88 -10.18
N ARG A 48 -1.22 -24.98 -10.01
CA ARG A 48 -2.65 -25.32 -10.00
C ARG A 48 -3.10 -25.87 -11.35
N VAL A 49 -2.72 -25.23 -12.44
CA VAL A 49 -3.07 -25.66 -13.82
C VAL A 49 -2.43 -27.01 -14.17
N LEU A 50 -1.20 -27.27 -13.68
CA LEU A 50 -0.53 -28.54 -13.87
C LEU A 50 -1.04 -29.66 -12.95
N GLY A 51 -2.03 -29.40 -12.10
CA GLY A 51 -2.61 -30.39 -11.18
C GLY A 51 -1.66 -30.80 -10.06
N LEU A 52 -0.73 -29.94 -9.65
CA LEU A 52 0.11 -30.17 -8.48
C LEU A 52 -0.68 -29.90 -7.19
N SER A 53 -0.42 -30.67 -6.13
CA SER A 53 -1.06 -30.44 -4.83
C SER A 53 -0.64 -29.10 -4.22
N TYR A 54 -1.54 -28.45 -3.50
CA TYR A 54 -1.27 -27.17 -2.82
C TYR A 54 -0.05 -27.25 -1.91
N GLY A 55 0.07 -28.34 -1.12
CA GLY A 55 1.21 -28.53 -0.21
C GLY A 55 2.54 -28.63 -0.94
N HIS A 56 2.57 -29.29 -2.11
CA HIS A 56 3.78 -29.37 -2.93
C HIS A 56 4.16 -28.02 -3.51
N VAL A 57 3.21 -27.31 -4.09
CA VAL A 57 3.45 -25.97 -4.65
C VAL A 57 3.88 -24.98 -3.57
N ASP A 58 3.27 -25.04 -2.37
CA ASP A 58 3.64 -24.15 -1.26
C ASP A 58 5.06 -24.42 -0.77
N ARG A 59 5.49 -25.71 -0.72
CA ARG A 59 6.87 -26.07 -0.42
C ARG A 59 7.84 -25.46 -1.44
N ILE A 60 7.53 -25.52 -2.73
CA ILE A 60 8.35 -24.91 -3.78
C ILE A 60 8.35 -23.37 -3.63
N CYS A 61 7.22 -22.76 -3.37
CA CYS A 61 7.12 -21.30 -3.14
C CYS A 61 7.95 -20.84 -1.93
N LYS A 62 8.09 -21.65 -0.88
CA LYS A 62 8.93 -21.34 0.29
C LYS A 62 10.43 -21.35 -0.02
N MET A 63 10.85 -21.96 -1.12
CA MET A 63 12.25 -21.89 -1.58
C MET A 63 12.59 -20.52 -2.19
N VAL A 64 11.60 -19.76 -2.65
CA VAL A 64 11.80 -18.38 -3.14
C VAL A 64 12.14 -17.50 -1.93
N PRO A 65 13.34 -16.92 -1.85
CA PRO A 65 13.72 -16.05 -0.72
C PRO A 65 12.75 -14.88 -0.60
N PHE A 66 12.52 -14.45 0.63
CA PHE A 66 11.67 -13.30 0.89
C PHE A 66 12.54 -12.11 1.29
N ASP A 67 12.64 -11.14 0.39
CA ASP A 67 13.25 -9.86 0.66
C ASP A 67 12.23 -8.76 0.31
N PRO A 68 11.66 -8.07 1.31
CA PRO A 68 10.69 -7.01 1.08
C PRO A 68 11.26 -5.81 0.33
N SER A 69 12.55 -5.50 0.54
CA SER A 69 13.23 -4.36 -0.06
C SER A 69 13.64 -4.61 -1.51
N ARG A 70 13.99 -5.86 -1.83
CA ARG A 70 14.37 -6.28 -3.19
C ARG A 70 13.79 -7.65 -3.51
N PRO A 71 12.53 -7.72 -3.95
CA PRO A 71 11.94 -8.99 -4.37
C PRO A 71 12.75 -9.63 -5.51
N LEU A 72 13.22 -10.85 -5.28
CA LEU A 72 13.99 -11.61 -6.28
C LEU A 72 13.05 -12.14 -7.37
N SER A 73 13.55 -12.16 -8.60
CA SER A 73 12.91 -12.88 -9.70
C SER A 73 12.96 -14.40 -9.46
N LEU A 74 12.15 -15.14 -10.19
CA LEU A 74 12.17 -16.61 -10.13
C LEU A 74 13.52 -17.16 -10.59
N GLN A 75 14.11 -16.59 -11.64
CA GLN A 75 15.42 -16.99 -12.12
C GLN A 75 16.50 -16.77 -11.06
N GLU A 76 16.58 -15.57 -10.46
CA GLU A 76 17.52 -15.30 -9.38
C GLU A 76 17.33 -16.23 -8.18
N SER A 77 16.07 -16.61 -7.88
CA SER A 77 15.75 -17.53 -6.80
C SER A 77 16.24 -18.95 -7.10
N ILE A 78 16.07 -19.41 -8.35
CA ILE A 78 16.56 -20.73 -8.79
C ILE A 78 18.09 -20.80 -8.73
N ASP A 79 18.77 -19.71 -9.11
CA ASP A 79 20.23 -19.66 -9.14
C ASP A 79 20.82 -19.66 -7.72
N ARG A 80 20.16 -19.01 -6.77
CA ARG A 80 20.61 -18.88 -5.38
C ARG A 80 20.25 -20.05 -4.48
N GLU A 81 19.16 -20.79 -4.78
CA GLU A 81 18.65 -21.86 -3.92
C GLU A 81 18.87 -23.23 -4.55
N PRO A 82 19.88 -24.00 -4.08
CA PRO A 82 20.22 -25.30 -4.66
C PRO A 82 19.09 -26.33 -4.64
N ARG A 83 18.15 -26.24 -3.68
CA ARG A 83 17.01 -27.15 -3.57
C ARG A 83 16.11 -27.16 -4.80
N PHE A 84 16.05 -26.05 -5.56
CA PHE A 84 15.34 -26.05 -6.85
C PHE A 84 15.92 -27.05 -7.84
N LYS A 85 17.25 -27.18 -7.89
CA LYS A 85 17.94 -28.13 -8.79
C LYS A 85 17.65 -29.59 -8.40
N GLU A 86 17.56 -29.86 -7.10
CA GLU A 86 17.22 -31.20 -6.58
C GLU A 86 15.77 -31.55 -6.91
N GLU A 87 14.83 -30.64 -6.67
CA GLU A 87 13.40 -30.86 -6.98
C GLU A 87 13.19 -31.10 -8.49
N VAL A 88 13.89 -30.38 -9.36
CA VAL A 88 13.83 -30.57 -10.82
C VAL A 88 14.34 -31.95 -11.23
N LYS A 89 15.42 -32.45 -10.61
CA LYS A 89 15.97 -33.78 -10.91
C LYS A 89 14.98 -34.89 -10.53
N ASN A 90 14.28 -34.70 -9.42
CA ASN A 90 13.43 -35.73 -8.82
C ASN A 90 11.99 -35.71 -9.36
N ASN A 91 11.55 -34.64 -10.03
CA ASN A 91 10.17 -34.52 -10.47
C ASN A 91 10.04 -33.73 -11.78
N PHE A 92 9.68 -34.46 -12.85
CA PHE A 92 9.46 -33.88 -14.17
C PHE A 92 8.37 -32.78 -14.18
N LYS A 93 7.32 -32.91 -13.35
CA LYS A 93 6.27 -31.88 -13.24
C LYS A 93 6.83 -30.58 -12.68
N VAL A 94 7.79 -30.65 -11.74
CA VAL A 94 8.47 -29.46 -11.20
C VAL A 94 9.33 -28.78 -12.28
N LYS A 95 10.02 -29.57 -13.12
CA LYS A 95 10.75 -29.02 -14.25
C LYS A 95 9.81 -28.20 -15.15
N LYS A 96 8.68 -28.78 -15.54
CA LYS A 96 7.68 -28.11 -16.39
C LYS A 96 7.05 -26.90 -15.68
N LEU A 97 6.81 -26.99 -14.37
CA LEU A 97 6.36 -25.89 -13.56
C LEU A 97 7.31 -24.67 -13.66
N LEU A 98 8.61 -24.90 -13.46
CA LEU A 98 9.61 -23.83 -13.52
C LEU A 98 9.75 -23.25 -14.93
N GLU A 99 9.81 -24.09 -15.96
CA GLU A 99 9.91 -23.67 -17.35
C GLU A 99 8.76 -22.74 -17.79
N LEU A 100 7.53 -23.10 -17.42
CA LEU A 100 6.35 -22.28 -17.71
C LEU A 100 6.30 -21.02 -16.85
N SER A 101 6.64 -21.15 -15.59
CA SER A 101 6.64 -20.01 -14.66
C SER A 101 7.64 -18.94 -15.06
N LEU A 102 8.85 -19.33 -15.50
CA LEU A 102 9.85 -18.39 -16.02
C LEU A 102 9.37 -17.60 -17.25
N LYS A 103 8.57 -18.24 -18.12
CA LYS A 103 7.99 -17.56 -19.30
C LYS A 103 6.87 -16.60 -18.95
N LEU A 104 6.16 -16.86 -17.87
CA LEU A 104 4.97 -16.10 -17.46
C LEU A 104 5.27 -15.04 -16.39
N GLU A 105 6.42 -15.15 -15.71
CA GLU A 105 6.80 -14.17 -14.69
C GLU A 105 6.88 -12.77 -15.30
N GLY A 106 6.35 -11.79 -14.58
CA GLY A 106 6.34 -10.39 -15.00
C GLY A 106 5.18 -9.99 -15.91
N LEU A 107 4.43 -10.95 -16.46
CA LEU A 107 3.24 -10.63 -17.26
C LEU A 107 2.12 -10.08 -16.37
N ASN A 108 1.29 -9.22 -16.95
CA ASN A 108 0.10 -8.72 -16.28
C ASN A 108 -0.91 -9.85 -16.11
N ARG A 109 -1.42 -10.03 -14.90
CA ARG A 109 -2.41 -11.04 -14.53
C ARG A 109 -3.81 -10.48 -14.47
N ASN A 110 -3.95 -9.35 -13.83
CA ASN A 110 -5.22 -8.66 -13.64
C ASN A 110 -5.00 -7.15 -13.55
N MET A 111 -6.05 -6.42 -13.74
CA MET A 111 -6.12 -4.99 -13.48
C MET A 111 -7.04 -4.72 -12.28
N ALA A 112 -6.77 -3.66 -11.56
CA ALA A 112 -7.56 -3.18 -10.46
C ALA A 112 -7.47 -1.65 -10.39
N THR A 113 -8.43 -1.00 -9.77
CA THR A 113 -8.35 0.42 -9.46
C THR A 113 -7.38 0.63 -8.31
N HIS A 114 -6.50 1.62 -8.42
CA HIS A 114 -5.60 2.01 -7.32
C HIS A 114 -6.42 2.46 -6.10
N ALA A 115 -6.08 1.95 -4.92
CA ALA A 115 -6.88 2.20 -3.72
C ALA A 115 -6.94 3.68 -3.30
N ALA A 116 -5.91 4.47 -3.61
CA ALA A 116 -5.76 5.85 -3.16
C ALA A 116 -5.51 6.85 -4.30
N GLY A 117 -4.87 6.40 -5.39
CA GLY A 117 -4.38 7.28 -6.46
C GLY A 117 -5.49 7.81 -7.35
N VAL A 118 -5.53 9.12 -7.49
CA VAL A 118 -6.37 9.82 -8.47
C VAL A 118 -5.53 10.81 -9.26
N VAL A 119 -5.97 11.09 -10.47
CA VAL A 119 -5.43 12.17 -11.31
C VAL A 119 -6.49 13.22 -11.50
N ILE A 120 -6.07 14.48 -11.51
CA ILE A 120 -6.92 15.64 -11.77
C ILE A 120 -6.27 16.44 -12.89
N ALA A 121 -6.98 16.62 -13.99
CA ALA A 121 -6.53 17.39 -15.14
C ALA A 121 -7.22 18.77 -15.21
N GLY A 122 -6.65 19.67 -16.00
CA GLY A 122 -7.28 20.97 -16.32
C GLY A 122 -8.45 20.84 -17.28
N ASP A 123 -8.39 19.85 -18.18
CA ASP A 123 -9.36 19.60 -19.23
C ASP A 123 -9.99 18.20 -19.08
N LYS A 124 -10.93 17.85 -19.95
CA LYS A 124 -11.58 16.54 -19.95
C LYS A 124 -10.57 15.44 -20.25
N LEU A 125 -10.43 14.50 -19.32
CA LEU A 125 -9.48 13.40 -19.43
C LEU A 125 -9.73 12.51 -20.66
N ALA A 126 -11.00 12.25 -20.99
CA ALA A 126 -11.34 11.35 -22.09
C ALA A 126 -10.93 11.87 -23.48
N GLU A 127 -10.67 13.17 -23.63
CA GLU A 127 -10.21 13.76 -24.88
C GLU A 127 -8.70 13.57 -25.09
N GLN A 128 -7.96 13.30 -24.01
CA GLN A 128 -6.50 13.20 -24.03
C GLN A 128 -5.95 11.83 -23.65
N PHE A 129 -6.70 11.07 -22.84
CA PHE A 129 -6.25 9.82 -22.24
C PHE A 129 -7.29 8.71 -22.38
N PRO A 130 -6.86 7.46 -22.61
CA PRO A 130 -7.76 6.32 -22.61
C PRO A 130 -8.23 6.05 -21.17
N LEU A 131 -9.55 5.93 -21.01
CA LEU A 131 -10.20 5.67 -19.74
C LEU A 131 -10.87 4.28 -19.74
N TYR A 132 -10.99 3.70 -18.54
CA TYR A 132 -11.67 2.44 -18.26
C TYR A 132 -12.74 2.68 -17.21
N ILE A 133 -13.94 2.14 -17.43
CA ILE A 133 -15.03 2.20 -16.47
C ILE A 133 -15.17 0.82 -15.84
N ASP A 134 -14.96 0.75 -14.52
CA ASP A 134 -15.23 -0.45 -13.75
C ASP A 134 -16.68 -0.44 -13.26
N HIS A 135 -17.51 -1.24 -13.91
CA HIS A 135 -18.93 -1.36 -13.56
C HIS A 135 -19.18 -2.08 -12.22
N SER A 136 -18.16 -2.68 -11.63
CA SER A 136 -18.25 -3.29 -10.30
C SER A 136 -17.98 -2.31 -9.17
N SER A 137 -17.44 -1.14 -9.48
CA SER A 137 -17.14 -0.09 -8.51
C SER A 137 -18.39 0.70 -8.15
N ASN A 138 -18.62 0.94 -6.87
CA ASN A 138 -19.69 1.83 -6.38
C ASN A 138 -19.39 3.32 -6.63
N LEU A 139 -18.14 3.65 -6.91
CA LEU A 139 -17.69 5.00 -7.23
C LEU A 139 -17.79 5.19 -8.74
N ASN A 140 -18.68 6.07 -9.20
CA ASN A 140 -18.87 6.41 -10.61
C ASN A 140 -17.70 7.24 -11.18
N LEU A 141 -16.46 6.88 -10.84
CA LEU A 141 -15.25 7.49 -11.37
C LEU A 141 -14.59 6.53 -12.35
N PRO A 142 -14.21 6.97 -13.55
CA PRO A 142 -13.39 6.18 -14.45
C PRO A 142 -11.99 5.98 -13.87
N SER A 143 -11.27 5.01 -14.40
CA SER A 143 -9.83 4.83 -14.16
C SER A 143 -9.06 5.15 -15.44
N THR A 144 -7.87 5.71 -15.33
CA THR A 144 -6.94 5.81 -16.47
C THR A 144 -6.56 4.39 -16.92
N GLN A 145 -6.31 4.17 -18.21
CA GLN A 145 -5.69 2.92 -18.68
C GLN A 145 -4.14 2.95 -18.55
N TYR A 146 -3.61 4.00 -17.99
CA TYR A 146 -2.21 4.17 -17.65
C TYR A 146 -2.00 3.88 -16.17
N ASP A 147 -0.97 3.08 -15.86
CA ASP A 147 -0.49 2.91 -14.50
C ASP A 147 0.15 4.20 -13.95
N MET A 148 0.59 4.17 -12.72
CA MET A 148 1.17 5.33 -12.05
C MET A 148 2.31 5.98 -12.86
N TYR A 149 3.26 5.17 -13.34
CA TYR A 149 4.42 5.67 -14.10
C TYR A 149 4.02 6.23 -15.46
N SER A 150 3.14 5.53 -16.16
CA SER A 150 2.65 5.96 -17.47
C SER A 150 1.81 7.23 -17.37
N SER A 151 1.02 7.38 -16.29
CA SER A 151 0.25 8.59 -16.02
C SER A 151 1.16 9.81 -15.77
N GLU A 152 2.22 9.64 -14.97
CA GLU A 152 3.21 10.70 -14.75
C GLU A 152 3.97 11.07 -16.03
N ASN A 153 4.39 10.09 -16.81
CA ASN A 153 5.07 10.32 -18.09
C ASN A 153 4.17 11.04 -19.10
N ALA A 154 2.86 10.80 -19.02
CA ALA A 154 1.86 11.49 -19.84
C ALA A 154 1.54 12.90 -19.36
N GLY A 155 2.15 13.36 -18.26
CA GLY A 155 1.99 14.70 -17.70
C GLY A 155 0.85 14.87 -16.69
N LEU A 156 0.21 13.78 -16.27
CA LEU A 156 -0.84 13.84 -15.25
C LEU A 156 -0.24 13.99 -13.84
N VAL A 157 -0.88 14.83 -13.03
CA VAL A 157 -0.53 14.99 -11.60
C VAL A 157 -1.31 14.00 -10.78
N LYS A 158 -0.59 13.19 -10.00
CA LYS A 158 -1.14 12.20 -9.09
C LYS A 158 -1.39 12.79 -7.70
N PHE A 159 -2.51 12.41 -7.12
CA PHE A 159 -2.87 12.67 -5.72
C PHE A 159 -3.19 11.34 -5.06
N ASP A 160 -2.48 11.00 -4.00
CA ASP A 160 -2.78 9.81 -3.20
C ASP A 160 -3.66 10.20 -2.01
N LEU A 161 -4.94 9.78 -2.08
CA LEU A 161 -5.93 10.03 -1.04
C LEU A 161 -5.98 8.81 -0.11
N LEU A 162 -5.12 8.81 0.89
CA LEU A 162 -4.91 7.66 1.76
C LEU A 162 -6.01 7.56 2.84
N GLY A 163 -6.55 6.36 3.05
CA GLY A 163 -7.45 6.07 4.17
C GLY A 163 -6.67 5.67 5.41
N LEU A 164 -6.62 6.51 6.43
CA LEU A 164 -5.87 6.26 7.66
C LEU A 164 -6.80 5.87 8.81
N LYS A 165 -6.67 4.63 9.32
CA LYS A 165 -7.47 4.10 10.45
C LYS A 165 -7.32 4.92 11.72
N THR A 166 -6.13 5.46 11.97
CA THR A 166 -5.89 6.31 13.14
C THR A 166 -6.79 7.55 13.15
N LEU A 167 -7.03 8.16 12.00
CA LEU A 167 -7.98 9.28 11.89
C LEU A 167 -9.42 8.84 12.17
N THR A 168 -9.80 7.63 11.77
CA THR A 168 -11.10 7.05 12.12
C THR A 168 -11.23 6.85 13.63
N VAL A 169 -10.19 6.37 14.31
CA VAL A 169 -10.17 6.21 15.78
C VAL A 169 -10.33 7.56 16.46
N ILE A 170 -9.64 8.60 16.00
CA ILE A 170 -9.75 9.97 16.52
C ILE A 170 -11.18 10.49 16.33
N ASP A 171 -11.74 10.41 15.12
CA ASP A 171 -13.12 10.86 14.83
C ASP A 171 -14.14 10.15 15.72
N ASN A 172 -14.02 8.83 15.88
CA ASN A 172 -14.91 8.05 16.73
C ASN A 172 -14.74 8.39 18.23
N THR A 173 -13.52 8.70 18.66
CA THR A 173 -13.26 9.15 20.03
C THR A 173 -13.95 10.48 20.30
N ILE A 174 -13.82 11.46 19.41
CA ILE A 174 -14.49 12.76 19.52
C ILE A 174 -16.01 12.60 19.58
N LYS A 175 -16.59 11.75 18.72
CA LYS A 175 -18.02 11.46 18.73
C LYS A 175 -18.47 10.89 20.10
N ARG A 176 -17.71 9.94 20.67
CA ARG A 176 -18.00 9.34 21.99
C ARG A 176 -17.88 10.34 23.12
N LEU A 177 -16.91 11.26 23.07
CA LEU A 177 -16.77 12.34 24.05
C LEU A 177 -17.97 13.29 24.00
N LYS A 178 -18.45 13.66 22.81
CA LYS A 178 -19.67 14.47 22.65
C LYS A 178 -20.90 13.83 23.28
N PHE A 179 -21.07 12.50 23.18
CA PHE A 179 -22.12 11.78 23.89
C PHE A 179 -22.04 11.96 25.41
N LYS A 180 -20.83 12.07 25.96
CA LYS A 180 -20.58 12.35 27.37
C LYS A 180 -20.62 13.85 27.70
N LYS A 181 -21.08 14.70 26.79
CA LYS A 181 -21.10 16.17 26.91
C LYS A 181 -19.71 16.80 27.11
N ILE A 182 -18.66 16.13 26.68
CA ILE A 182 -17.29 16.64 26.65
C ILE A 182 -17.03 17.12 25.23
N ASP A 183 -16.81 18.42 25.06
CA ASP A 183 -16.43 19.02 23.78
C ASP A 183 -14.90 19.12 23.70
N LEU A 184 -14.30 18.37 22.78
CA LEU A 184 -12.86 18.36 22.56
C LEU A 184 -12.56 18.87 21.15
N ASP A 185 -11.88 19.99 21.08
CA ASP A 185 -11.32 20.53 19.85
C ASP A 185 -9.85 20.08 19.72
N ILE A 186 -9.60 19.12 18.82
CA ILE A 186 -8.25 18.59 18.60
C ILE A 186 -7.26 19.62 18.03
N THR A 187 -7.74 20.71 17.43
CA THR A 187 -6.88 21.78 16.92
C THR A 187 -6.31 22.67 18.03
N LYS A 188 -6.84 22.55 19.25
CA LYS A 188 -6.44 23.31 20.43
C LYS A 188 -5.74 22.48 21.50
N ILE A 189 -5.31 21.27 21.15
CA ILE A 189 -4.57 20.41 22.09
C ILE A 189 -3.22 21.07 22.43
N ASP A 190 -2.91 21.11 23.74
CA ASP A 190 -1.61 21.59 24.22
C ASP A 190 -0.52 20.56 23.90
N HIS A 191 0.40 20.96 23.04
CA HIS A 191 1.55 20.12 22.66
C HIS A 191 2.67 20.10 23.73
N ASN A 192 2.49 20.78 24.87
CA ASN A 192 3.48 20.83 25.95
C ASN A 192 3.16 19.93 27.14
N ASP A 193 2.17 19.01 27.00
CA ASP A 193 1.82 18.09 28.09
C ASP A 193 2.97 17.14 28.41
N LYS A 194 3.64 17.41 29.55
CA LYS A 194 4.78 16.62 30.02
C LYS A 194 4.46 15.14 30.26
N LYS A 195 3.22 14.80 30.55
CA LYS A 195 2.79 13.39 30.75
C LYS A 195 2.90 12.60 29.46
N VAL A 196 2.60 13.22 28.32
CA VAL A 196 2.73 12.59 27.00
C VAL A 196 4.19 12.26 26.71
N TYR A 197 5.10 13.21 26.92
CA TYR A 197 6.54 12.98 26.69
C TYR A 197 7.13 11.97 27.66
N SER A 198 6.68 11.97 28.91
CA SER A 198 7.05 10.94 29.88
C SER A 198 6.63 9.55 29.40
N LEU A 199 5.38 9.38 28.94
CA LEU A 199 4.89 8.13 28.39
C LEU A 199 5.71 7.70 27.16
N LEU A 200 5.97 8.60 26.21
CA LEU A 200 6.77 8.30 25.03
C LEU A 200 8.17 7.81 25.44
N SER A 201 8.81 8.47 26.42
CA SER A 201 10.14 8.13 26.88
C SER A 201 10.25 6.75 27.56
N THR A 202 9.14 6.19 28.07
CA THR A 202 9.12 4.80 28.57
C THR A 202 9.13 3.77 27.46
N GLY A 203 8.73 4.15 26.25
CA GLY A 203 8.56 3.26 25.11
C GLY A 203 7.30 2.39 25.19
N GLU A 204 6.36 2.70 26.08
CA GLU A 204 5.03 2.08 26.12
C GLU A 204 4.12 2.68 25.06
N THR A 205 4.50 2.48 23.80
CA THR A 205 3.90 3.14 22.63
C THR A 205 3.01 2.22 21.79
N THR A 206 2.60 1.10 22.34
CA THR A 206 1.66 0.19 21.68
C THR A 206 0.34 0.91 21.36
N GLY A 207 -0.09 0.86 20.10
CA GLY A 207 -1.29 1.56 19.62
C GLY A 207 -1.02 3.02 19.19
N LEU A 208 0.20 3.53 19.32
CA LEU A 208 0.57 4.85 18.82
C LEU A 208 1.12 4.73 17.40
N PHE A 209 0.39 5.30 16.45
CA PHE A 209 0.76 5.27 15.02
C PHE A 209 2.21 5.67 14.78
N GLN A 210 2.93 4.87 14.01
CA GLN A 210 4.36 5.00 13.67
C GLN A 210 5.35 4.82 14.84
N PHE A 211 4.90 4.62 16.09
CA PHE A 211 5.77 4.47 17.26
C PHE A 211 5.83 3.04 17.81
N GLU A 212 5.27 2.05 17.09
CA GLU A 212 5.11 0.67 17.58
C GLU A 212 6.26 -0.27 17.17
N SER A 213 7.08 0.07 16.18
CA SER A 213 8.15 -0.81 15.75
C SER A 213 9.27 -0.89 16.81
N ALA A 214 9.87 -2.07 16.96
CA ALA A 214 10.92 -2.29 17.97
C ALA A 214 12.06 -1.26 17.86
N GLY A 215 12.48 -0.93 16.61
CA GLY A 215 13.53 0.06 16.40
C GLY A 215 13.10 1.48 16.74
N MET A 216 11.85 1.86 16.46
CA MET A 216 11.31 3.17 16.86
C MET A 216 11.18 3.28 18.38
N ILE A 217 10.74 2.21 19.06
CA ILE A 217 10.67 2.15 20.53
C ILE A 217 12.06 2.36 21.14
N GLU A 218 13.08 1.71 20.60
CA GLU A 218 14.45 1.89 21.07
C GLU A 218 14.95 3.32 20.83
N ALA A 219 14.71 3.87 19.64
CA ALA A 219 15.10 5.23 19.30
C ALA A 219 14.44 6.27 20.22
N ILE A 220 13.14 6.13 20.52
CA ILE A 220 12.44 7.08 21.41
C ILE A 220 12.91 6.98 22.85
N LYS A 221 13.24 5.77 23.34
CA LYS A 221 13.83 5.56 24.68
C LYS A 221 15.18 6.22 24.82
N GLN A 222 16.00 6.17 23.77
CA GLN A 222 17.32 6.81 23.78
C GLN A 222 17.21 8.33 23.66
N MET A 223 16.33 8.82 22.79
CA MET A 223 16.14 10.26 22.56
C MET A 223 15.51 10.98 23.73
N LYS A 224 14.54 10.33 24.42
CA LYS A 224 13.76 10.89 25.54
C LYS A 224 13.14 12.24 25.18
N PRO A 225 12.20 12.29 24.22
CA PRO A 225 11.62 13.54 23.76
C PRO A 225 10.97 14.31 24.90
N ASN A 226 11.07 15.64 24.88
CA ASN A 226 10.48 16.51 25.88
C ASN A 226 9.66 17.67 25.30
N LYS A 227 9.64 17.79 23.97
CA LYS A 227 8.89 18.78 23.21
C LYS A 227 8.45 18.20 21.86
N PHE A 228 7.49 18.85 21.21
CA PHE A 228 6.92 18.39 19.95
C PHE A 228 7.95 18.31 18.80
N ASP A 229 8.89 19.27 18.75
CA ASP A 229 9.95 19.29 17.73
C ASP A 229 10.83 18.03 17.78
N ASP A 230 11.03 17.45 18.96
CA ASP A 230 11.79 16.20 19.11
C ASP A 230 11.07 15.04 18.43
N ILE A 231 9.74 14.99 18.52
CA ILE A 231 8.91 13.98 17.84
C ILE A 231 9.02 14.15 16.32
N ILE A 232 8.92 15.39 15.82
CA ILE A 232 9.07 15.71 14.40
C ILE A 232 10.45 15.25 13.90
N ALA A 233 11.51 15.62 14.62
CA ALA A 233 12.87 15.22 14.28
C ALA A 233 13.06 13.70 14.27
N LEU A 234 12.52 13.00 15.28
CA LEU A 234 12.60 11.55 15.38
C LEU A 234 11.95 10.87 14.18
N VAL A 235 10.70 11.25 13.83
CA VAL A 235 9.97 10.67 12.69
C VAL A 235 10.68 11.00 11.36
N ALA A 236 11.24 12.18 11.20
CA ALA A 236 11.95 12.59 9.99
C ALA A 236 13.28 11.84 9.78
N LEU A 237 14.00 11.53 10.86
CA LEU A 237 15.31 10.88 10.82
C LEU A 237 15.24 9.35 10.84
N TYR A 238 14.19 8.80 11.45
CA TYR A 238 13.98 7.36 11.54
C TYR A 238 13.22 6.87 10.31
N ARG A 239 13.95 6.35 9.33
CA ARG A 239 13.42 5.74 8.09
C ARG A 239 13.86 4.29 7.93
#